data_da8beffe6032043c319c57f3a9fd5cf2
#
_entry.id   da8beffe6032043c319c57f3a9fd5cf2
#
_cell.length_a   1.000
_cell.length_b   1.000
_cell.length_c   1.000
_cell.angle_alpha   90.00
_cell.angle_beta   90.00
_cell.angle_gamma   90.00
#
_symmetry.space_group_name_H-M   'P 1'
#
loop_
_entity.id
_entity.type
_entity.pdbx_description
1 polymer ?
#
loop_
_entity_poly.entity_id
_entity_poly.type
_entity_poly.pdbx_seq_one_letter_code
_entity_poly.pdbx_strand_id
1 'polypeptide(L)'
;MRVVSIGGGPAGLFFAILLKKLDPRHEVEVYERNRLDDTFGFGVVFSDATEEALAHGDRETVSAMAAASHRWDDIEIHYRGSTLTSTGHGFSGLSRKALLKILADRCRALGVRLCFEREIADPEQVRGADLVLAADGANSVVRERYRDQFRPVVDVRPNRFVWFGTTKPFPAFTFYFKDDRHGLWRVHAYQYDRTHSTFIVEAREETWRAAGMERATEQETIAFCECLFADELQGHRLLSNRSIWRSFPTIRNERWRHENVVLLGDAAHTAHFSVGSGTKLAMEDAIALAEALGTHGDLAAALDAYEAARRPAVESLQRAAQASLQWFEDTERYMELDPLQFSFALLTR
;
A
#
# COMPACT_ATOMS: atom_id res chain seq x y z
N MET A 1 14.75 -25.65 -3.34
CA MET A 1 13.62 -25.36 -4.25
C MET A 1 14.03 -24.25 -5.21
N ARG A 2 13.51 -24.30 -6.43
CA ARG A 2 13.53 -23.19 -7.36
C ARG A 2 12.23 -22.41 -7.23
N VAL A 3 12.33 -21.13 -6.84
CA VAL A 3 11.18 -20.28 -6.56
C VAL A 3 11.22 -19.04 -7.45
N VAL A 4 10.10 -18.74 -8.09
CA VAL A 4 9.96 -17.57 -8.95
C VAL A 4 8.89 -16.65 -8.38
N SER A 5 9.26 -15.39 -8.11
CA SER A 5 8.32 -14.32 -7.78
C SER A 5 7.99 -13.53 -9.04
N ILE A 6 6.72 -13.46 -9.39
CA ILE A 6 6.17 -12.55 -10.40
C ILE A 6 5.73 -11.29 -9.66
N GLY A 7 6.51 -10.22 -9.80
CA GLY A 7 6.39 -8.96 -9.08
C GLY A 7 7.51 -8.72 -8.08
N GLY A 8 8.20 -7.59 -8.25
CA GLY A 8 9.28 -7.08 -7.40
C GLY A 8 8.82 -5.96 -6.46
N GLY A 9 7.56 -6.01 -6.02
CA GLY A 9 7.04 -5.14 -4.96
C GLY A 9 7.51 -5.58 -3.56
N PRO A 10 7.07 -4.86 -2.50
CA PRO A 10 7.49 -5.18 -1.13
C PRO A 10 7.23 -6.64 -0.72
N ALA A 11 6.09 -7.23 -1.13
CA ALA A 11 5.77 -8.62 -0.85
C ALA A 11 6.78 -9.59 -1.44
N GLY A 12 7.01 -9.50 -2.76
CA GLY A 12 7.89 -10.44 -3.48
C GLY A 12 9.34 -10.33 -3.05
N LEU A 13 9.85 -9.09 -2.88
CA LEU A 13 11.22 -8.86 -2.42
C LEU A 13 11.44 -9.31 -0.98
N PHE A 14 10.50 -9.00 -0.07
CA PHE A 14 10.64 -9.39 1.33
C PHE A 14 10.53 -10.91 1.51
N PHE A 15 9.60 -11.55 0.79
CA PHE A 15 9.54 -13.01 0.76
C PHE A 15 10.85 -13.64 0.26
N ALA A 16 11.43 -13.10 -0.82
CA ALA A 16 12.71 -13.61 -1.35
C ALA A 16 13.85 -13.52 -0.32
N ILE A 17 13.89 -12.42 0.47
CA ILE A 17 14.83 -12.26 1.60
C ILE A 17 14.63 -13.37 2.63
N LEU A 18 13.39 -13.55 3.08
CA LEU A 18 13.05 -14.52 4.12
C LEU A 18 13.34 -15.96 3.69
N LEU A 19 13.01 -16.30 2.45
CA LEU A 19 13.26 -17.63 1.92
C LEU A 19 14.77 -17.95 1.81
N LYS A 20 15.59 -16.98 1.38
CA LYS A 20 17.05 -17.13 1.37
C LYS A 20 17.66 -17.22 2.75
N LYS A 21 17.04 -16.61 3.76
CA LYS A 21 17.45 -16.75 5.18
C LYS A 21 17.04 -18.11 5.74
N LEU A 22 15.92 -18.66 5.32
CA LEU A 22 15.47 -19.99 5.72
C LEU A 22 16.44 -21.07 5.24
N ASP A 23 16.80 -21.03 3.95
CA ASP A 23 17.82 -21.90 3.37
C ASP A 23 18.53 -21.20 2.20
N PRO A 24 19.82 -20.84 2.34
CA PRO A 24 20.59 -20.19 1.28
C PRO A 24 20.70 -20.99 -0.03
N ARG A 25 20.41 -22.29 -0.01
CA ARG A 25 20.44 -23.16 -1.20
C ARG A 25 19.22 -22.98 -2.10
N HIS A 26 18.16 -22.31 -1.63
CA HIS A 26 17.02 -21.98 -2.50
C HIS A 26 17.47 -21.11 -3.68
N GLU A 27 17.04 -21.48 -4.87
CA GLU A 27 17.21 -20.68 -6.07
C GLU A 27 15.99 -19.74 -6.20
N VAL A 28 16.22 -18.44 -5.99
CA VAL A 28 15.14 -17.44 -5.96
C VAL A 28 15.35 -16.42 -7.07
N GLU A 29 14.36 -16.30 -7.94
CA GLU A 29 14.30 -15.32 -9.03
C GLU A 29 13.10 -14.40 -8.81
N VAL A 30 13.31 -13.08 -8.93
CA VAL A 30 12.23 -12.08 -8.87
C VAL A 30 12.17 -11.36 -10.21
N TYR A 31 11.02 -11.42 -10.85
CA TYR A 31 10.74 -10.73 -12.11
C TYR A 31 9.88 -9.50 -11.85
N GLU A 32 10.33 -8.34 -12.32
CA GLU A 32 9.60 -7.08 -12.21
C GLU A 32 9.59 -6.37 -13.57
N ARG A 33 8.40 -5.98 -14.03
CA ARG A 33 8.23 -5.33 -15.34
C ARG A 33 8.78 -3.91 -15.40
N ASN A 34 8.83 -3.23 -14.25
CA ASN A 34 9.32 -1.87 -14.15
C ASN A 34 10.80 -1.83 -13.75
N ARG A 35 11.40 -0.66 -13.86
CA ARG A 35 12.70 -0.38 -13.26
C ARG A 35 12.55 -0.29 -11.73
N LEU A 36 13.64 -0.49 -11.00
CA LEU A 36 13.65 -0.41 -9.54
C LEU A 36 13.21 0.97 -9.01
N ASP A 37 13.55 2.03 -9.74
CA ASP A 37 13.25 3.43 -9.41
C ASP A 37 11.90 3.91 -9.99
N ASP A 38 11.20 3.08 -10.76
CA ASP A 38 9.90 3.37 -11.35
C ASP A 38 8.78 2.77 -10.49
N THR A 39 8.24 3.59 -9.60
CA THR A 39 7.19 3.18 -8.64
C THR A 39 6.03 4.16 -8.64
N PHE A 40 4.85 3.69 -8.25
CA PHE A 40 3.66 4.52 -8.01
C PHE A 40 3.65 5.09 -6.61
N GLY A 41 3.07 6.31 -6.48
CA GLY A 41 2.94 6.99 -5.21
C GLY A 41 4.29 7.48 -4.69
N PHE A 42 4.31 7.90 -3.43
CA PHE A 42 5.44 8.61 -2.85
C PHE A 42 5.92 7.95 -1.57
N GLY A 43 5.13 8.05 -0.50
CA GLY A 43 5.47 7.51 0.80
C GLY A 43 4.64 6.28 1.17
N VAL A 44 5.18 5.49 2.07
CA VAL A 44 4.50 4.41 2.81
C VAL A 44 4.60 4.70 4.29
N VAL A 45 3.60 4.27 5.06
CA VAL A 45 3.54 4.47 6.51
C VAL A 45 3.61 3.13 7.21
N PHE A 46 4.37 3.09 8.29
CA PHE A 46 4.43 1.96 9.22
C PHE A 46 4.13 2.46 10.64
N SER A 47 3.55 1.60 11.47
CA SER A 47 3.50 1.80 12.92
C SER A 47 4.66 1.08 13.59
N ASP A 48 5.01 1.49 14.82
CA ASP A 48 6.05 0.84 15.61
C ASP A 48 5.79 -0.67 15.77
N ALA A 49 4.54 -1.06 16.02
CA ALA A 49 4.15 -2.47 16.10
C ALA A 49 4.38 -3.24 14.78
N THR A 50 4.23 -2.56 13.64
CA THR A 50 4.51 -3.17 12.32
C THR A 50 6.01 -3.36 12.15
N GLU A 51 6.82 -2.35 12.46
CA GLU A 51 8.29 -2.45 12.36
C GLU A 51 8.82 -3.58 13.26
N GLU A 52 8.30 -3.70 14.48
CA GLU A 52 8.65 -4.79 15.39
C GLU A 52 8.32 -6.17 14.81
N ALA A 53 7.12 -6.34 14.26
CA ALA A 53 6.72 -7.60 13.61
C ALA A 53 7.62 -7.94 12.41
N LEU A 54 7.96 -6.96 11.57
CA LEU A 54 8.84 -7.16 10.42
C LEU A 54 10.29 -7.49 10.85
N ALA A 55 10.76 -6.95 11.99
CA ALA A 55 12.10 -7.20 12.53
C ALA A 55 12.31 -8.66 12.96
N HIS A 56 11.25 -9.38 13.31
CA HIS A 56 11.33 -10.82 13.55
C HIS A 56 11.71 -11.58 12.27
N GLY A 57 11.24 -11.12 11.10
CA GLY A 57 11.61 -11.68 9.81
C GLY A 57 13.06 -11.34 9.41
N ASP A 58 13.38 -10.05 9.28
CA ASP A 58 14.73 -9.59 8.94
C ASP A 58 15.07 -8.25 9.60
N ARG A 59 15.78 -8.32 10.72
CA ARG A 59 16.22 -7.14 11.49
C ARG A 59 17.08 -6.18 10.68
N GLU A 60 17.90 -6.68 9.76
CA GLU A 60 18.79 -5.85 8.93
C GLU A 60 17.97 -4.97 7.98
N THR A 61 16.96 -5.55 7.32
CA THR A 61 16.01 -4.78 6.50
C THR A 61 15.31 -3.69 7.32
N VAL A 62 14.77 -4.04 8.50
CA VAL A 62 14.03 -3.07 9.33
C VAL A 62 14.95 -1.99 9.88
N SER A 63 16.20 -2.32 10.25
CA SER A 63 17.19 -1.31 10.67
C SER A 63 17.49 -0.32 9.55
N ALA A 64 17.61 -0.79 8.30
CA ALA A 64 17.82 0.08 7.15
C ALA A 64 16.57 0.93 6.84
N MET A 65 15.36 0.37 7.00
CA MET A 65 14.10 1.12 6.88
C MET A 65 14.05 2.24 7.92
N ALA A 66 14.28 1.93 9.19
CA ALA A 66 14.24 2.90 10.29
C ALA A 66 15.25 4.03 10.10
N ALA A 67 16.46 3.74 9.60
CA ALA A 67 17.48 4.76 9.30
C ALA A 67 17.09 5.73 8.17
N ALA A 68 16.19 5.30 7.26
CA ALA A 68 15.73 6.10 6.14
C ALA A 68 14.34 6.72 6.36
N SER A 69 13.66 6.38 7.46
CA SER A 69 12.30 6.83 7.78
C SER A 69 12.30 8.20 8.48
N HIS A 70 11.19 8.90 8.35
CA HIS A 70 10.82 10.04 9.19
C HIS A 70 9.73 9.59 10.18
N ARG A 71 9.85 9.99 11.47
CA ARG A 71 8.94 9.57 12.55
C ARG A 71 8.09 10.74 13.04
N TRP A 72 6.85 10.45 13.41
CA TRP A 72 5.93 11.36 14.08
C TRP A 72 4.94 10.60 14.97
N ASP A 73 4.40 11.29 15.96
CA ASP A 73 3.44 10.72 16.92
C ASP A 73 2.03 11.26 16.76
N ASP A 74 1.88 12.35 16.01
CA ASP A 74 0.67 13.13 15.98
C ASP A 74 -0.17 12.87 14.73
N ILE A 75 -1.49 12.97 14.93
CA ILE A 75 -2.48 13.12 13.86
C ILE A 75 -3.10 14.50 14.02
N GLU A 76 -3.04 15.33 12.98
CA GLU A 76 -3.69 16.64 12.91
C GLU A 76 -4.93 16.59 12.03
N ILE A 77 -6.04 17.11 12.54
CA ILE A 77 -7.32 17.20 11.83
C ILE A 77 -7.71 18.66 11.70
N HIS A 78 -7.69 19.17 10.47
CA HIS A 78 -8.08 20.53 10.13
C HIS A 78 -9.52 20.53 9.62
N TYR A 79 -10.41 21.10 10.42
CA TYR A 79 -11.85 21.09 10.16
C TYR A 79 -12.51 22.37 10.63
N ARG A 80 -13.24 23.09 9.74
CA ARG A 80 -13.97 24.33 10.02
C ARG A 80 -13.12 25.39 10.75
N GLY A 81 -11.88 25.60 10.31
CA GLY A 81 -10.97 26.61 10.87
C GLY A 81 -10.36 26.20 12.22
N SER A 82 -10.66 25.02 12.72
CA SER A 82 -10.06 24.44 13.93
C SER A 82 -9.07 23.38 13.55
N THR A 83 -8.00 23.24 14.37
CA THR A 83 -7.05 22.14 14.30
C THR A 83 -7.12 21.35 15.60
N LEU A 84 -7.37 20.06 15.51
CA LEU A 84 -7.32 19.13 16.65
C LEU A 84 -6.14 18.18 16.44
N THR A 85 -5.32 18.00 17.48
CA THR A 85 -4.18 17.09 17.48
C THR A 85 -4.46 15.91 18.42
N SER A 86 -4.24 14.71 17.91
CA SER A 86 -4.22 13.46 18.67
C SER A 86 -2.79 12.94 18.67
N THR A 87 -2.24 12.60 19.82
CA THR A 87 -0.84 12.21 19.99
C THR A 87 -0.67 10.76 20.45
N GLY A 88 0.54 10.21 20.36
CA GLY A 88 0.88 8.88 20.84
C GLY A 88 0.60 7.75 19.85
N HIS A 89 0.62 8.04 18.55
CA HIS A 89 0.30 7.04 17.52
C HIS A 89 1.50 6.23 17.02
N GLY A 90 2.75 6.73 17.16
CA GLY A 90 3.98 6.03 16.81
C GLY A 90 4.03 5.61 15.34
N PHE A 91 4.15 6.59 14.44
CA PHE A 91 4.25 6.34 13.01
C PHE A 91 5.63 6.64 12.45
N SER A 92 5.97 5.94 11.37
CA SER A 92 7.11 6.26 10.51
C SER A 92 6.70 6.30 9.05
N GLY A 93 7.23 7.28 8.32
CA GLY A 93 7.06 7.42 6.88
C GLY A 93 8.38 7.15 6.16
N LEU A 94 8.31 6.40 5.08
CA LEU A 94 9.44 6.02 4.25
C LEU A 94 9.10 6.23 2.78
N SER A 95 10.03 6.81 2.01
CA SER A 95 9.88 6.87 0.56
C SER A 95 9.72 5.46 -0.02
N ARG A 96 8.71 5.27 -0.87
CA ARG A 96 8.48 3.98 -1.54
C ARG A 96 9.69 3.54 -2.36
N LYS A 97 10.39 4.49 -3.00
CA LYS A 97 11.65 4.21 -3.71
C LYS A 97 12.76 3.72 -2.77
N ALA A 98 12.88 4.35 -1.60
CA ALA A 98 13.86 3.93 -0.59
C ALA A 98 13.53 2.52 -0.08
N LEU A 99 12.25 2.22 0.22
CA LEU A 99 11.84 0.88 0.62
C LEU A 99 12.23 -0.18 -0.41
N LEU A 100 11.87 0.03 -1.67
CA LEU A 100 12.19 -0.93 -2.73
C LEU A 100 13.70 -1.09 -2.92
N LYS A 101 14.47 0.00 -2.82
CA LYS A 101 15.94 -0.06 -2.89
C LYS A 101 16.52 -0.87 -1.74
N ILE A 102 16.09 -0.65 -0.51
CA ILE A 102 16.54 -1.40 0.69
C ILE A 102 16.26 -2.89 0.50
N LEU A 103 15.05 -3.24 0.10
CA LEU A 103 14.67 -4.63 -0.12
C LEU A 103 15.47 -5.28 -1.27
N ALA A 104 15.66 -4.56 -2.39
CA ALA A 104 16.42 -5.08 -3.51
C ALA A 104 17.92 -5.25 -3.19
N ASP A 105 18.51 -4.31 -2.45
CA ASP A 105 19.91 -4.41 -2.03
C ASP A 105 20.10 -5.59 -1.06
N ARG A 106 19.15 -5.80 -0.15
CA ARG A 106 19.15 -6.97 0.74
C ARG A 106 19.00 -8.28 -0.03
N CYS A 107 18.10 -8.34 -1.02
CA CYS A 107 17.97 -9.47 -1.93
C CYS A 107 19.28 -9.82 -2.63
N ARG A 108 19.97 -8.79 -3.18
CA ARG A 108 21.28 -8.99 -3.84
C ARG A 108 22.32 -9.53 -2.89
N ALA A 109 22.39 -8.98 -1.67
CA ALA A 109 23.32 -9.44 -0.64
C ALA A 109 23.12 -10.92 -0.26
N LEU A 110 21.87 -11.41 -0.36
CA LEU A 110 21.52 -12.81 -0.09
C LEU A 110 21.59 -13.72 -1.34
N GLY A 111 21.99 -13.19 -2.50
CA GLY A 111 22.11 -13.96 -3.74
C GLY A 111 20.77 -14.25 -4.45
N VAL A 112 19.75 -13.41 -4.24
CA VAL A 112 18.50 -13.45 -5.01
C VAL A 112 18.77 -12.88 -6.41
N ARG A 113 18.30 -13.55 -7.44
CA ARG A 113 18.36 -13.06 -8.82
C ARG A 113 17.21 -12.09 -9.11
N LEU A 114 17.54 -10.81 -9.28
CA LEU A 114 16.57 -9.76 -9.61
C LEU A 114 16.57 -9.46 -11.10
N CYS A 115 15.42 -9.59 -11.74
CA CYS A 115 15.20 -9.38 -13.16
C CYS A 115 14.21 -8.21 -13.34
N PHE A 116 14.72 -6.97 -13.27
CA PHE A 116 13.93 -5.76 -13.58
C PHE A 116 13.75 -5.58 -15.08
N GLU A 117 12.75 -4.78 -15.48
CA GLU A 117 12.36 -4.51 -16.87
C GLU A 117 12.02 -5.82 -17.62
N ARG A 118 11.52 -6.80 -16.87
CA ARG A 118 11.17 -8.11 -17.41
C ARG A 118 9.81 -8.57 -16.93
N GLU A 119 8.83 -8.45 -17.79
CA GLU A 119 7.46 -8.86 -17.53
C GLU A 119 7.28 -10.37 -17.74
N ILE A 120 6.60 -11.02 -16.83
CA ILE A 120 6.03 -12.35 -16.99
C ILE A 120 4.53 -12.14 -17.27
N ALA A 121 4.17 -12.12 -18.53
CA ALA A 121 2.79 -11.91 -18.97
C ALA A 121 1.91 -13.16 -18.79
N ASP A 122 2.52 -14.34 -18.79
CA ASP A 122 1.86 -15.63 -18.57
C ASP A 122 2.68 -16.46 -17.57
N PRO A 123 2.09 -16.90 -16.45
CA PRO A 123 2.79 -17.73 -15.46
C PRO A 123 3.30 -19.07 -16.02
N GLU A 124 2.77 -19.55 -17.13
CA GLU A 124 3.30 -20.74 -17.83
C GLU A 124 4.77 -20.57 -18.28
N GLN A 125 5.26 -19.33 -18.46
CA GLN A 125 6.67 -19.05 -18.78
C GLN A 125 7.64 -19.50 -17.68
N VAL A 126 7.15 -19.64 -16.45
CA VAL A 126 7.92 -20.05 -15.26
C VAL A 126 7.44 -21.37 -14.67
N ARG A 127 6.71 -22.15 -15.44
CA ARG A 127 6.10 -23.43 -15.05
C ARG A 127 7.09 -24.45 -14.44
N GLY A 128 8.39 -24.37 -14.80
CA GLY A 128 9.40 -25.26 -14.23
C GLY A 128 9.87 -24.89 -12.81
N ALA A 129 9.30 -23.89 -12.16
CA ALA A 129 9.58 -23.58 -10.74
C ALA A 129 8.85 -24.55 -9.82
N ASP A 130 9.47 -24.85 -8.66
CA ASP A 130 8.82 -25.61 -7.61
C ASP A 130 7.68 -24.80 -6.96
N LEU A 131 7.86 -23.47 -6.86
CA LEU A 131 6.87 -22.53 -6.34
C LEU A 131 6.85 -21.26 -7.20
N VAL A 132 5.67 -20.82 -7.60
CA VAL A 132 5.42 -19.54 -8.27
C VAL A 132 4.67 -18.60 -7.33
N LEU A 133 5.31 -17.50 -6.98
CA LEU A 133 4.74 -16.45 -6.15
C LEU A 133 4.11 -15.37 -7.03
N ALA A 134 2.81 -15.19 -6.95
CA ALA A 134 2.08 -14.11 -7.59
C ALA A 134 2.05 -12.88 -6.64
N ALA A 135 3.02 -11.98 -6.80
CA ALA A 135 3.18 -10.73 -6.06
C ALA A 135 3.08 -9.51 -6.99
N ASP A 136 2.33 -9.65 -8.09
CA ASP A 136 2.22 -8.72 -9.21
C ASP A 136 1.15 -7.61 -9.00
N GLY A 137 0.65 -7.49 -7.77
CA GLY A 137 -0.13 -6.36 -7.30
C GLY A 137 -1.62 -6.42 -7.65
N ALA A 138 -2.32 -5.32 -7.43
CA ALA A 138 -3.78 -5.24 -7.54
C ALA A 138 -4.30 -5.63 -8.95
N ASN A 139 -3.52 -5.40 -10.00
CA ASN A 139 -3.84 -5.78 -11.37
C ASN A 139 -3.16 -7.10 -11.77
N SER A 140 -3.12 -8.08 -10.87
CA SER A 140 -2.43 -9.35 -11.06
C SER A 140 -2.87 -10.09 -12.32
N VAL A 141 -1.92 -10.33 -13.22
CA VAL A 141 -2.13 -11.14 -14.41
C VAL A 141 -2.24 -12.63 -14.05
N VAL A 142 -1.57 -13.05 -12.97
CA VAL A 142 -1.63 -14.42 -12.46
C VAL A 142 -3.01 -14.72 -11.91
N ARG A 143 -3.56 -13.79 -11.08
CA ARG A 143 -4.94 -13.92 -10.55
C ARG A 143 -5.96 -14.00 -11.69
N GLU A 144 -5.81 -13.20 -12.72
CA GLU A 144 -6.72 -13.21 -13.85
C GLU A 144 -6.58 -14.49 -14.69
N ARG A 145 -5.35 -14.98 -14.90
CA ARG A 145 -5.07 -16.22 -15.63
C ARG A 145 -5.72 -17.44 -14.98
N TYR A 146 -5.72 -17.49 -13.65
CA TYR A 146 -6.32 -18.56 -12.85
C TYR A 146 -7.60 -18.11 -12.13
N ARG A 147 -8.41 -17.27 -12.81
CA ARG A 147 -9.61 -16.65 -12.23
C ARG A 147 -10.61 -17.66 -11.67
N ASP A 148 -10.84 -18.76 -12.39
CA ASP A 148 -11.78 -19.81 -11.96
C ASP A 148 -11.32 -20.55 -10.71
N GLN A 149 -10.02 -20.62 -10.47
CA GLN A 149 -9.41 -21.27 -9.32
C GLN A 149 -9.38 -20.34 -8.11
N PHE A 150 -8.95 -19.10 -8.29
CA PHE A 150 -8.85 -18.12 -7.20
C PHE A 150 -10.18 -17.47 -6.85
N ARG A 151 -11.12 -17.39 -7.80
CA ARG A 151 -12.46 -16.79 -7.66
C ARG A 151 -12.41 -15.40 -7.03
N PRO A 152 -11.77 -14.43 -7.70
CA PRO A 152 -11.65 -13.08 -7.19
C PRO A 152 -13.01 -12.38 -7.14
N VAL A 153 -13.20 -11.60 -6.07
CA VAL A 153 -14.24 -10.59 -5.94
C VAL A 153 -13.55 -9.24 -5.88
N VAL A 154 -13.92 -8.35 -6.80
CA VAL A 154 -13.36 -7.00 -6.90
C VAL A 154 -14.50 -6.00 -6.73
N ASP A 155 -14.48 -5.25 -5.63
CA ASP A 155 -15.42 -4.16 -5.32
C ASP A 155 -14.71 -2.82 -5.58
N VAL A 156 -15.12 -2.13 -6.67
CA VAL A 156 -14.58 -0.81 -7.03
C VAL A 156 -15.47 0.26 -6.44
N ARG A 157 -14.92 1.03 -5.52
CA ARG A 157 -15.66 2.06 -4.79
C ARG A 157 -15.79 3.37 -5.57
N PRO A 158 -16.86 4.16 -5.34
CA PRO A 158 -17.16 5.34 -6.15
C PRO A 158 -16.21 6.51 -5.92
N ASN A 159 -15.66 6.67 -4.71
CA ASN A 159 -14.75 7.78 -4.43
C ASN A 159 -13.55 7.79 -5.39
N ARG A 160 -13.15 8.99 -5.78
CA ARG A 160 -11.98 9.25 -6.63
C ARG A 160 -10.87 9.80 -5.77
N PHE A 161 -9.67 9.29 -5.99
CA PHE A 161 -8.47 9.83 -5.34
C PHE A 161 -7.34 10.02 -6.35
N VAL A 162 -6.48 10.98 -6.06
CA VAL A 162 -5.21 11.17 -6.77
C VAL A 162 -4.08 11.26 -5.74
N TRP A 163 -2.97 10.59 -6.06
CA TRP A 163 -1.84 10.46 -5.15
C TRP A 163 -0.70 11.36 -5.60
N PHE A 164 -0.49 12.46 -4.88
CA PHE A 164 0.62 13.38 -5.08
C PHE A 164 1.69 13.22 -4.00
N GLY A 165 2.89 13.73 -4.30
CA GLY A 165 3.83 14.21 -3.32
C GLY A 165 3.72 15.71 -3.16
N THR A 166 4.41 16.26 -2.18
CA THR A 166 4.59 17.71 -2.03
C THR A 166 5.94 18.03 -1.42
N THR A 167 6.46 19.21 -1.75
CA THR A 167 7.67 19.76 -1.13
C THR A 167 7.42 20.31 0.28
N LYS A 168 6.15 20.29 0.77
CA LYS A 168 5.81 20.66 2.14
C LYS A 168 6.06 19.49 3.08
N PRO A 169 6.95 19.62 4.08
CA PRO A 169 7.04 18.64 5.16
C PRO A 169 5.90 18.84 6.17
N PHE A 170 5.06 17.84 6.31
CA PHE A 170 4.00 17.83 7.32
C PHE A 170 4.52 17.19 8.62
N PRO A 171 4.43 17.87 9.78
CA PRO A 171 5.00 17.35 11.04
C PRO A 171 4.19 16.20 11.64
N ALA A 172 2.98 15.98 11.16
CA ALA A 172 2.03 14.98 11.64
C ALA A 172 1.35 14.27 10.46
N PHE A 173 0.63 13.19 10.75
CA PHE A 173 -0.35 12.70 9.79
C PHE A 173 -1.52 13.68 9.75
N THR A 174 -1.71 14.36 8.64
CA THR A 174 -2.60 15.52 8.55
C THR A 174 -3.80 15.22 7.68
N PHE A 175 -5.00 15.52 8.20
CA PHE A 175 -6.24 15.50 7.45
C PHE A 175 -6.75 16.92 7.21
N TYR A 176 -7.13 17.22 5.96
CA TYR A 176 -7.89 18.42 5.60
C TYR A 176 -9.25 18.04 5.05
N PHE A 177 -10.27 18.83 5.43
CA PHE A 177 -11.61 18.76 4.89
C PHE A 177 -11.99 20.16 4.40
N LYS A 178 -12.14 20.31 3.10
CA LYS A 178 -12.35 21.61 2.45
C LYS A 178 -13.50 21.56 1.48
N ASP A 179 -14.47 22.45 1.67
CA ASP A 179 -15.57 22.65 0.74
C ASP A 179 -15.21 23.72 -0.28
N ASP A 180 -15.59 23.49 -1.53
CA ASP A 180 -15.64 24.50 -2.58
C ASP A 180 -17.02 24.48 -3.28
N ARG A 181 -17.17 25.25 -4.34
CA ARG A 181 -18.41 25.29 -5.14
C ARG A 181 -18.82 23.95 -5.76
N HIS A 182 -17.92 22.96 -5.79
CA HIS A 182 -18.15 21.64 -6.39
C HIS A 182 -18.50 20.59 -5.35
N GLY A 183 -18.19 20.84 -4.08
CA GLY A 183 -18.45 19.96 -2.94
C GLY A 183 -17.23 19.74 -2.06
N LEU A 184 -17.25 18.64 -1.28
CA LEU A 184 -16.24 18.35 -0.26
C LEU A 184 -15.03 17.60 -0.82
N TRP A 185 -13.85 18.15 -0.53
CA TRP A 185 -12.54 17.56 -0.81
C TRP A 185 -11.84 17.17 0.49
N ARG A 186 -11.10 16.06 0.47
CA ARG A 186 -10.39 15.52 1.62
C ARG A 186 -8.93 15.34 1.27
N VAL A 187 -8.06 15.56 2.24
CA VAL A 187 -6.63 15.32 2.08
C VAL A 187 -6.13 14.41 3.18
N HIS A 188 -5.27 13.49 2.80
CA HIS A 188 -4.44 12.68 3.67
C HIS A 188 -2.99 13.03 3.37
N ALA A 189 -2.29 13.68 4.31
CA ALA A 189 -0.90 14.07 4.11
C ALA A 189 -0.01 13.53 5.23
N TYR A 190 1.18 13.09 4.88
CA TYR A 190 2.18 12.61 5.84
C TYR A 190 3.59 12.67 5.24
N GLN A 191 4.56 12.96 6.08
CA GLN A 191 5.95 13.07 5.68
C GLN A 191 6.57 11.69 5.41
N TYR A 192 7.44 11.56 4.40
CA TYR A 192 8.16 10.33 4.09
C TYR A 192 9.67 10.51 3.95
N ASP A 193 10.14 11.76 3.96
CA ASP A 193 11.55 12.12 4.09
C ASP A 193 11.67 13.50 4.73
N ARG A 194 12.87 14.03 4.86
CA ARG A 194 13.11 15.31 5.56
C ARG A 194 12.46 16.53 4.93
N THR A 195 12.12 16.47 3.65
CA THR A 195 11.71 17.63 2.85
C THR A 195 10.42 17.41 2.06
N HIS A 196 9.88 16.19 2.06
CA HIS A 196 8.74 15.85 1.25
C HIS A 196 7.66 15.08 2.03
N SER A 197 6.43 15.26 1.60
CA SER A 197 5.29 14.49 2.10
C SER A 197 4.47 13.90 0.96
N THR A 198 3.75 12.84 1.27
CA THR A 198 2.61 12.38 0.48
C THR A 198 1.45 13.37 0.66
N PHE A 199 0.68 13.59 -0.40
CA PHE A 199 -0.51 14.43 -0.39
C PHE A 199 -1.59 13.78 -1.26
N ILE A 200 -2.48 13.03 -0.63
CA ILE A 200 -3.56 12.32 -1.33
C ILE A 200 -4.80 13.20 -1.28
N VAL A 201 -5.36 13.53 -2.44
CA VAL A 201 -6.65 14.24 -2.55
C VAL A 201 -7.72 13.23 -2.89
N GLU A 202 -8.81 13.26 -2.13
CA GLU A 202 -9.97 12.37 -2.30
C GLU A 202 -11.25 13.18 -2.37
N ALA A 203 -12.18 12.78 -3.24
CA ALA A 203 -13.52 13.36 -3.38
C ALA A 203 -14.53 12.29 -3.77
N ARG A 204 -15.82 12.57 -3.55
CA ARG A 204 -16.91 11.79 -4.14
C ARG A 204 -16.89 11.94 -5.65
N GLU A 205 -17.42 10.95 -6.34
CA GLU A 205 -17.47 10.97 -7.81
C GLU A 205 -18.23 12.17 -8.35
N GLU A 206 -19.32 12.59 -7.68
CA GLU A 206 -20.11 13.75 -8.06
C GLU A 206 -19.30 15.06 -7.97
N THR A 207 -18.58 15.26 -6.86
CA THR A 207 -17.69 16.43 -6.66
C THR A 207 -16.59 16.46 -7.72
N TRP A 208 -15.93 15.33 -7.94
CA TRP A 208 -14.87 15.17 -8.94
C TRP A 208 -15.37 15.48 -10.36
N ARG A 209 -16.58 15.02 -10.75
CA ARG A 209 -17.18 15.31 -12.04
C ARG A 209 -17.61 16.78 -12.16
N ALA A 210 -18.23 17.32 -11.11
CA ALA A 210 -18.65 18.73 -11.10
C ALA A 210 -17.46 19.68 -11.26
N ALA A 211 -16.29 19.32 -10.73
CA ALA A 211 -15.05 20.07 -10.92
C ALA A 211 -14.37 19.83 -12.29
N GLY A 212 -14.95 19.02 -13.16
CA GLY A 212 -14.41 18.73 -14.50
C GLY A 212 -13.18 17.82 -14.53
N MET A 213 -12.83 17.20 -13.40
CA MET A 213 -11.62 16.38 -13.24
C MET A 213 -11.64 15.07 -14.05
N GLU A 214 -12.80 14.66 -14.54
CA GLU A 214 -12.94 13.50 -15.43
C GLU A 214 -12.17 13.66 -16.76
N ARG A 215 -12.05 14.90 -17.23
CA ARG A 215 -11.39 15.23 -18.50
C ARG A 215 -10.07 15.97 -18.33
N ALA A 216 -9.71 16.29 -17.09
CA ALA A 216 -8.51 17.04 -16.77
C ALA A 216 -7.26 16.21 -17.06
N THR A 217 -6.28 16.85 -17.66
CA THR A 217 -4.92 16.34 -17.77
C THR A 217 -4.27 16.29 -16.38
N GLU A 218 -3.14 15.59 -16.27
CA GLU A 218 -2.36 15.57 -15.02
C GLU A 218 -1.95 16.99 -14.59
N GLN A 219 -1.55 17.85 -15.52
CA GLN A 219 -1.15 19.22 -15.25
C GLN A 219 -2.33 20.09 -14.78
N GLU A 220 -3.49 19.95 -15.40
CA GLU A 220 -4.72 20.65 -14.98
C GLU A 220 -5.17 20.16 -13.60
N THR A 221 -5.05 18.86 -13.31
CA THR A 221 -5.34 18.31 -11.99
C THR A 221 -4.41 18.88 -10.92
N ILE A 222 -3.09 18.97 -11.19
CA ILE A 222 -2.12 19.59 -10.28
C ILE A 222 -2.49 21.06 -10.03
N ALA A 223 -2.71 21.84 -11.09
CA ALA A 223 -3.06 23.25 -10.99
C ALA A 223 -4.35 23.48 -10.18
N PHE A 224 -5.37 22.66 -10.41
CA PHE A 224 -6.61 22.68 -9.64
C PHE A 224 -6.36 22.40 -8.15
N CYS A 225 -5.65 21.33 -7.84
CA CYS A 225 -5.37 20.95 -6.44
C CYS A 225 -4.46 21.98 -5.74
N GLU A 226 -3.45 22.54 -6.42
CA GLU A 226 -2.60 23.59 -5.86
C GLU A 226 -3.42 24.89 -5.60
N CYS A 227 -4.36 25.24 -6.47
CA CYS A 227 -5.25 26.37 -6.25
C CYS A 227 -6.22 26.11 -5.08
N LEU A 228 -6.84 24.93 -5.06
CA LEU A 228 -7.80 24.55 -4.02
C LEU A 228 -7.16 24.52 -2.63
N PHE A 229 -5.95 24.01 -2.52
CA PHE A 229 -5.22 23.83 -1.26
C PHE A 229 -4.06 24.83 -1.09
N ALA A 230 -4.16 26.03 -1.70
CA ALA A 230 -3.10 27.03 -1.66
C ALA A 230 -2.69 27.43 -0.22
N ASP A 231 -3.68 27.62 0.66
CA ASP A 231 -3.45 27.97 2.06
C ASP A 231 -2.77 26.83 2.82
N GLU A 232 -3.21 25.61 2.58
CA GLU A 232 -2.68 24.38 3.20
C GLU A 232 -1.26 24.05 2.68
N LEU A 233 -0.99 24.31 1.43
CA LEU A 233 0.33 24.11 0.81
C LEU A 233 1.33 25.22 1.12
N GLN A 234 0.89 26.44 1.47
CA GLN A 234 1.74 27.57 1.88
C GLN A 234 2.87 27.87 0.88
N GLY A 235 2.56 27.86 -0.41
CA GLY A 235 3.52 28.13 -1.48
C GLY A 235 4.36 26.92 -1.91
N HIS A 236 4.22 25.76 -1.27
CA HIS A 236 4.82 24.52 -1.70
C HIS A 236 4.11 23.95 -2.93
N ARG A 237 4.83 23.12 -3.69
CA ARG A 237 4.34 22.51 -4.93
C ARG A 237 3.86 21.10 -4.72
N LEU A 238 2.87 20.68 -5.51
CA LEU A 238 2.53 19.27 -5.68
C LEU A 238 3.49 18.61 -6.68
N LEU A 239 3.87 17.39 -6.37
CA LEU A 239 4.74 16.54 -7.18
C LEU A 239 3.93 15.40 -7.77
N SER A 240 4.13 15.13 -9.05
CA SER A 240 3.50 14.02 -9.75
C SER A 240 4.44 12.83 -9.90
N ASN A 241 3.86 11.64 -9.82
CA ASN A 241 4.49 10.38 -10.19
C ASN A 241 3.41 9.47 -10.80
N ARG A 242 3.00 9.77 -12.05
CA ARG A 242 1.83 9.15 -12.70
C ARG A 242 0.56 9.34 -11.87
N SER A 243 0.39 10.57 -11.36
CA SER A 243 -0.69 10.95 -10.45
C SER A 243 -1.98 11.20 -11.24
N ILE A 244 -2.74 10.14 -11.44
CA ILE A 244 -4.04 10.17 -12.13
C ILE A 244 -5.16 9.80 -11.16
N TRP A 245 -6.35 10.35 -11.40
CA TRP A 245 -7.53 10.01 -10.64
C TRP A 245 -7.92 8.54 -10.81
N ARG A 246 -8.19 7.89 -9.69
CA ARG A 246 -8.54 6.46 -9.62
C ARG A 246 -9.62 6.21 -8.59
N SER A 247 -10.32 5.09 -8.74
CA SER A 247 -11.11 4.48 -7.68
C SER A 247 -10.32 3.37 -7.03
N PHE A 248 -10.57 3.12 -5.75
CA PHE A 248 -9.90 2.05 -5.03
C PHE A 248 -10.63 0.72 -5.24
N PRO A 249 -9.95 -0.35 -5.69
CA PRO A 249 -10.52 -1.68 -5.73
C PRO A 249 -10.27 -2.40 -4.41
N THR A 250 -11.32 -2.87 -3.75
CA THR A 250 -11.21 -3.86 -2.67
C THR A 250 -11.23 -5.25 -3.29
N ILE A 251 -10.10 -5.94 -3.20
CA ILE A 251 -9.88 -7.27 -3.78
C ILE A 251 -9.94 -8.32 -2.68
N ARG A 252 -10.64 -9.40 -2.96
CA ARG A 252 -10.68 -10.63 -2.16
C ARG A 252 -10.60 -11.81 -3.09
N ASN A 253 -9.99 -12.90 -2.64
CA ASN A 253 -9.96 -14.16 -3.37
C ASN A 253 -10.52 -15.26 -2.48
N GLU A 254 -11.37 -16.16 -3.03
CA GLU A 254 -11.90 -17.30 -2.27
C GLU A 254 -10.78 -18.25 -1.90
N ARG A 255 -9.79 -18.43 -2.78
CA ARG A 255 -8.58 -19.23 -2.56
C ARG A 255 -7.35 -18.41 -2.90
N TRP A 256 -6.26 -18.66 -2.19
CA TRP A 256 -5.00 -17.94 -2.41
C TRP A 256 -3.94 -18.82 -3.08
N ARG A 257 -4.22 -20.10 -3.26
CA ARG A 257 -3.33 -21.01 -3.96
C ARG A 257 -4.04 -21.82 -5.05
N HIS A 258 -3.26 -22.22 -6.06
CA HIS A 258 -3.64 -23.18 -7.07
C HIS A 258 -2.39 -23.98 -7.46
N GLU A 259 -2.39 -25.31 -7.24
CA GLU A 259 -1.20 -26.15 -7.40
C GLU A 259 0.01 -25.58 -6.67
N ASN A 260 1.09 -25.24 -7.40
CA ASN A 260 2.30 -24.59 -6.89
C ASN A 260 2.30 -23.06 -7.07
N VAL A 261 1.18 -22.45 -7.40
CA VAL A 261 1.01 -20.98 -7.52
C VAL A 261 0.33 -20.44 -6.28
N VAL A 262 0.89 -19.38 -5.67
CA VAL A 262 0.32 -18.71 -4.49
C VAL A 262 0.24 -17.21 -4.68
N LEU A 263 -0.90 -16.61 -4.28
CA LEU A 263 -1.10 -15.16 -4.28
C LEU A 263 -0.52 -14.54 -3.00
N LEU A 264 0.09 -13.35 -3.14
CA LEU A 264 0.69 -12.61 -2.03
C LEU A 264 0.43 -11.11 -2.17
N GLY A 265 0.19 -10.41 -1.05
CA GLY A 265 -0.04 -8.96 -1.03
C GLY A 265 -1.25 -8.54 -1.86
N ASP A 266 -1.13 -7.43 -2.61
CA ASP A 266 -2.25 -6.86 -3.38
C ASP A 266 -2.79 -7.80 -4.48
N ALA A 267 -2.04 -8.81 -4.89
CA ALA A 267 -2.55 -9.86 -5.77
C ALA A 267 -3.58 -10.74 -5.05
N ALA A 268 -3.38 -11.01 -3.76
CA ALA A 268 -4.28 -11.79 -2.93
C ALA A 268 -5.45 -10.95 -2.38
N HIS A 269 -5.16 -9.76 -1.87
CA HIS A 269 -6.13 -8.90 -1.19
C HIS A 269 -5.65 -7.45 -1.14
N THR A 270 -6.60 -6.51 -1.14
CA THR A 270 -6.31 -5.09 -0.92
C THR A 270 -7.12 -4.56 0.27
N ALA A 271 -6.58 -3.59 0.99
CA ALA A 271 -7.27 -2.83 2.02
C ALA A 271 -7.18 -1.34 1.70
N HIS A 272 -8.25 -0.59 1.91
CA HIS A 272 -8.32 0.83 1.55
C HIS A 272 -7.17 1.62 2.21
N PHE A 273 -6.60 2.55 1.47
CA PHE A 273 -5.39 3.31 1.88
C PHE A 273 -5.60 4.16 3.13
N SER A 274 -6.85 4.49 3.49
CA SER A 274 -7.18 5.29 4.68
C SER A 274 -6.76 4.67 6.02
N VAL A 275 -6.44 3.38 6.03
CA VAL A 275 -5.89 2.69 7.21
C VAL A 275 -4.38 2.45 7.12
N GLY A 276 -3.73 2.86 6.02
CA GLY A 276 -2.27 2.81 5.84
C GLY A 276 -1.64 1.42 5.84
N SER A 277 -2.39 0.35 5.58
CA SER A 277 -1.95 -1.02 5.89
C SER A 277 -1.58 -1.91 4.71
N GLY A 278 -1.67 -1.43 3.46
CA GLY A 278 -1.44 -2.30 2.28
C GLY A 278 -0.03 -2.90 2.25
N THR A 279 1.01 -2.09 2.42
CA THR A 279 2.41 -2.56 2.44
C THR A 279 2.68 -3.44 3.65
N LYS A 280 2.13 -3.11 4.83
CA LYS A 280 2.19 -3.93 6.04
C LYS A 280 1.65 -5.33 5.77
N LEU A 281 0.41 -5.45 5.28
CA LEU A 281 -0.20 -6.73 4.97
C LEU A 281 0.64 -7.57 4.01
N ALA A 282 1.14 -6.94 2.94
CA ALA A 282 1.95 -7.60 1.93
C ALA A 282 3.27 -8.18 2.51
N MET A 283 3.91 -7.47 3.44
CA MET A 283 5.14 -7.95 4.09
C MET A 283 4.85 -8.98 5.18
N GLU A 284 3.75 -8.86 5.91
CA GLU A 284 3.30 -9.89 6.87
C GLU A 284 2.91 -11.21 6.17
N ASP A 285 2.31 -11.13 4.99
CA ASP A 285 2.05 -12.33 4.18
C ASP A 285 3.35 -13.04 3.80
N ALA A 286 4.39 -12.28 3.46
CA ALA A 286 5.71 -12.82 3.16
C ALA A 286 6.31 -13.58 4.37
N ILE A 287 6.15 -13.04 5.59
CA ILE A 287 6.57 -13.72 6.82
C ILE A 287 5.83 -15.05 6.97
N ALA A 288 4.50 -15.01 6.94
CA ALA A 288 3.68 -16.19 7.18
C ALA A 288 3.92 -17.30 6.15
N LEU A 289 4.12 -16.93 4.87
CA LEU A 289 4.45 -17.90 3.83
C LEU A 289 5.84 -18.52 4.06
N ALA A 290 6.84 -17.72 4.42
CA ALA A 290 8.19 -18.23 4.71
C ALA A 290 8.20 -19.15 5.94
N GLU A 291 7.46 -18.80 6.99
CA GLU A 291 7.30 -19.64 8.19
C GLU A 291 6.59 -20.95 7.87
N ALA A 292 5.53 -20.91 7.08
CA ALA A 292 4.81 -22.11 6.65
C ALA A 292 5.72 -23.05 5.86
N LEU A 293 6.52 -22.51 4.92
CA LEU A 293 7.50 -23.30 4.15
C LEU A 293 8.62 -23.88 5.04
N GLY A 294 9.00 -23.18 6.10
CA GLY A 294 9.99 -23.65 7.06
C GLY A 294 9.49 -24.74 8.03
N THR A 295 8.16 -24.77 8.23
CA THR A 295 7.55 -25.68 9.21
C THR A 295 7.01 -26.95 8.58
N HIS A 296 6.52 -26.88 7.33
CA HIS A 296 5.90 -28.02 6.65
C HIS A 296 6.84 -28.61 5.60
N GLY A 297 6.97 -29.95 5.59
CA GLY A 297 7.80 -30.66 4.61
C GLY A 297 7.17 -30.82 3.24
N ASP A 298 5.84 -30.63 3.14
CA ASP A 298 5.08 -30.70 1.91
C ASP A 298 4.62 -29.30 1.47
N LEU A 299 4.80 -28.97 0.18
CA LEU A 299 4.46 -27.67 -0.36
C LEU A 299 2.97 -27.36 -0.24
N ALA A 300 2.09 -28.32 -0.58
CA ALA A 300 0.65 -28.11 -0.54
C ALA A 300 0.19 -27.79 0.89
N ALA A 301 0.69 -28.54 1.88
CA ALA A 301 0.41 -28.29 3.30
C ALA A 301 0.94 -26.93 3.77
N ALA A 302 2.11 -26.49 3.30
CA ALA A 302 2.65 -25.18 3.61
C ALA A 302 1.78 -24.06 3.05
N LEU A 303 1.31 -24.17 1.81
CA LEU A 303 0.45 -23.16 1.18
C LEU A 303 -0.94 -23.09 1.84
N ASP A 304 -1.50 -24.23 2.27
CA ASP A 304 -2.75 -24.28 3.04
C ASP A 304 -2.58 -23.65 4.42
N ALA A 305 -1.47 -23.91 5.09
CA ALA A 305 -1.15 -23.33 6.40
C ALA A 305 -0.97 -21.80 6.30
N TYR A 306 -0.28 -21.31 5.26
CA TYR A 306 -0.15 -19.89 4.98
C TYR A 306 -1.52 -19.22 4.84
N GLU A 307 -2.39 -19.73 3.98
CA GLU A 307 -3.72 -19.17 3.75
C GLU A 307 -4.56 -19.20 5.05
N ALA A 308 -4.55 -20.31 5.78
CA ALA A 308 -5.29 -20.46 7.03
C ALA A 308 -4.80 -19.49 8.12
N ALA A 309 -3.51 -19.23 8.21
CA ALA A 309 -2.94 -18.31 9.18
C ALA A 309 -3.24 -16.83 8.85
N ARG A 310 -3.15 -16.46 7.57
CA ARG A 310 -3.26 -15.04 7.17
C ARG A 310 -4.67 -14.57 6.92
N ARG A 311 -5.54 -15.40 6.38
CA ARG A 311 -6.91 -15.03 6.02
C ARG A 311 -7.68 -14.34 7.14
N PRO A 312 -7.74 -14.84 8.39
CA PRO A 312 -8.49 -14.18 9.46
C PRO A 312 -8.00 -12.77 9.78
N ALA A 313 -6.67 -12.56 9.79
CA ALA A 313 -6.05 -11.26 10.06
C ALA A 313 -6.34 -10.26 8.92
N VAL A 314 -6.19 -10.70 7.67
CA VAL A 314 -6.48 -9.90 6.47
C VAL A 314 -7.96 -9.52 6.42
N GLU A 315 -8.89 -10.45 6.62
CA GLU A 315 -10.32 -10.17 6.62
C GLU A 315 -10.74 -9.24 7.76
N SER A 316 -10.11 -9.36 8.92
CA SER A 316 -10.33 -8.43 10.04
C SER A 316 -9.91 -7.01 9.66
N LEU A 317 -8.71 -6.86 9.07
CA LEU A 317 -8.23 -5.56 8.63
C LEU A 317 -9.07 -5.00 7.45
N GLN A 318 -9.48 -5.86 6.52
CA GLN A 318 -10.37 -5.44 5.42
C GLN A 318 -11.73 -4.93 5.94
N ARG A 319 -12.30 -5.54 7.01
CA ARG A 319 -13.51 -5.01 7.65
C ARG A 319 -13.29 -3.63 8.25
N ALA A 320 -12.18 -3.42 8.96
CA ALA A 320 -11.82 -2.11 9.50
C ALA A 320 -11.58 -1.07 8.39
N ALA A 321 -10.86 -1.47 7.33
CA ALA A 321 -10.62 -0.62 6.17
C ALA A 321 -11.91 -0.27 5.43
N GLN A 322 -12.87 -1.21 5.36
CA GLN A 322 -14.18 -0.98 4.76
C GLN A 322 -15.02 0.02 5.57
N ALA A 323 -15.00 -0.09 6.90
CA ALA A 323 -15.66 0.88 7.78
C ALA A 323 -15.06 2.29 7.61
N SER A 324 -13.72 2.37 7.58
CA SER A 324 -13.02 3.63 7.32
C SER A 324 -13.35 4.21 5.95
N LEU A 325 -13.35 3.39 4.90
CA LEU A 325 -13.72 3.80 3.54
C LEU A 325 -15.16 4.35 3.48
N GLN A 326 -16.12 3.64 4.09
CA GLN A 326 -17.52 4.09 4.16
C GLN A 326 -17.64 5.43 4.90
N TRP A 327 -16.86 5.62 5.97
CA TRP A 327 -16.81 6.91 6.66
C TRP A 327 -16.37 8.04 5.71
N PHE A 328 -15.35 7.81 4.87
CA PHE A 328 -14.89 8.79 3.88
C PHE A 328 -15.90 9.00 2.74
N GLU A 329 -16.60 7.98 2.31
CA GLU A 329 -17.70 8.12 1.34
C GLU A 329 -18.86 8.94 1.90
N ASP A 330 -19.17 8.77 3.18
CA ASP A 330 -20.28 9.42 3.88
C ASP A 330 -19.84 10.63 4.72
N THR A 331 -18.65 11.21 4.50
CA THR A 331 -18.09 12.30 5.32
C THR A 331 -19.07 13.46 5.49
N GLU A 332 -19.87 13.77 4.47
CA GLU A 332 -20.87 14.84 4.52
C GLU A 332 -21.86 14.70 5.68
N ARG A 333 -22.15 13.47 6.12
CA ARG A 333 -23.02 13.20 7.28
C ARG A 333 -22.45 13.72 8.60
N TYR A 334 -21.15 13.89 8.65
CA TYR A 334 -20.42 14.33 9.85
C TYR A 334 -20.07 15.82 9.82
N MET A 335 -20.32 16.50 8.69
CA MET A 335 -19.95 17.91 8.49
C MET A 335 -20.77 18.91 9.35
N GLU A 336 -21.84 18.46 9.99
CA GLU A 336 -22.61 19.27 10.95
C GLU A 336 -22.11 19.15 12.41
N LEU A 337 -21.21 18.20 12.70
CA LEU A 337 -20.65 18.00 14.02
C LEU A 337 -19.72 19.15 14.40
N ASP A 338 -19.60 19.42 15.69
CA ASP A 338 -18.54 20.31 16.18
C ASP A 338 -17.14 19.69 15.94
N PRO A 339 -16.07 20.52 15.98
CA PRO A 339 -14.73 20.01 15.62
C PRO A 339 -14.24 18.84 16.48
N LEU A 340 -14.59 18.79 17.78
CA LEU A 340 -14.19 17.68 18.65
C LEU A 340 -14.94 16.40 18.31
N GLN A 341 -16.26 16.48 18.14
CA GLN A 341 -17.10 15.35 17.74
C GLN A 341 -16.70 14.81 16.37
N PHE A 342 -16.44 15.69 15.41
CA PHE A 342 -15.97 15.31 14.07
C PHE A 342 -14.63 14.55 14.14
N SER A 343 -13.67 15.10 14.89
CA SER A 343 -12.36 14.49 15.05
C SER A 343 -12.43 13.14 15.74
N PHE A 344 -13.29 13.02 16.76
CA PHE A 344 -13.53 11.74 17.42
C PHE A 344 -14.14 10.71 16.47
N ALA A 345 -15.14 11.10 15.67
CA ALA A 345 -15.75 10.23 14.65
C ALA A 345 -14.73 9.78 13.61
N LEU A 346 -13.81 10.67 13.19
CA LEU A 346 -12.73 10.34 12.26
C LEU A 346 -11.72 9.36 12.87
N LEU A 347 -11.32 9.54 14.11
CA LEU A 347 -10.28 8.72 14.76
C LEU A 347 -10.78 7.33 15.18
N THR A 348 -12.09 7.16 15.37
CA THR A 348 -12.70 5.91 15.85
C THR A 348 -13.47 5.12 14.77
N ARG A 349 -13.39 5.52 13.52
CA ARG A 349 -14.06 4.90 12.40
C ARG A 349 -13.61 3.46 12.11
#